data_ecf5979fc43ae9b488bb8c13dc12819b
#
_entry.id   ecf5979fc43ae9b488bb8c13dc12819b
#
_cell.length_a   1.000
_cell.length_b   1.000
_cell.length_c   1.000
_cell.angle_alpha   90.00
_cell.angle_beta   90.00
_cell.angle_gamma   90.00
#
_symmetry.space_group_name_H-M   'P 1'
#
loop_
_entity.id
_entity.type
_entity.pdbx_description
1 polymer ?
#
loop_
_entity_poly.entity_id
_entity_poly.type
_entity_poly.pdbx_seq_one_letter_code
_entity_poly.pdbx_strand_id
1 'polypeptide(L)'
;LKCSNDLDRNMRFEETDEQQMIREMVRDFAETVLPPTIEHRDANQIPPAEEWKQFIEYGLQGIAIPEEYGGNPVDDICESIIIEELARIDPSFAVMFCVHVGLCSKTIALHGNEEQKQNYLPRLAAGEVGAYSLSEAGAGTDAAAMVCKAKLSDDGSHYILNGEKM
;
A
#
# COMPACT_ATOMS: atom_id res chain seq x y z
N LEU A 1 35.24 -16.00 -19.19
CA LEU A 1 34.32 -15.41 -18.20
C LEU A 1 35.05 -14.27 -17.49
N LYS A 2 34.91 -13.04 -18.02
CA LYS A 2 35.34 -11.82 -17.30
C LYS A 2 34.19 -11.46 -16.37
N CYS A 3 34.36 -11.72 -15.08
CA CYS A 3 33.59 -11.01 -14.05
C CYS A 3 34.01 -9.54 -14.12
N SER A 4 33.16 -8.68 -14.65
CA SER A 4 33.30 -7.25 -14.53
C SER A 4 33.10 -6.90 -13.05
N ASN A 5 34.13 -6.28 -12.47
CA ASN A 5 34.09 -5.68 -11.12
C ASN A 5 33.17 -4.45 -11.12
N ASP A 6 31.85 -4.66 -11.11
CA ASP A 6 30.85 -3.62 -10.85
C ASP A 6 30.40 -3.62 -9.39
N LEU A 7 31.33 -3.95 -8.47
CA LEU A 7 31.08 -3.93 -7.03
C LEU A 7 31.49 -2.62 -6.33
N ASP A 8 31.77 -1.57 -7.11
CA ASP A 8 32.03 -0.22 -6.56
C ASP A 8 30.77 0.69 -6.65
N ARG A 9 29.57 0.11 -6.47
CA ARG A 9 28.45 0.92 -6.00
C ARG A 9 28.67 1.14 -4.51
N ASN A 10 29.28 2.28 -4.17
CA ASN A 10 29.30 2.77 -2.79
C ASN A 10 27.87 2.72 -2.26
N MET A 11 27.58 1.74 -1.40
CA MET A 11 26.32 1.72 -0.67
C MET A 11 26.29 3.00 0.17
N ARG A 12 25.43 3.92 -0.24
CA ARG A 12 25.17 5.15 0.53
C ARG A 12 24.08 4.80 1.54
N PHE A 13 24.37 5.02 2.80
CA PHE A 13 23.39 4.92 3.90
C PHE A 13 22.76 6.29 4.22
N GLU A 14 23.17 7.33 3.47
CA GLU A 14 22.62 8.67 3.58
C GLU A 14 21.39 8.78 2.66
N GLU A 15 20.34 9.38 3.19
CA GLU A 15 19.14 9.67 2.41
C GLU A 15 19.44 10.71 1.32
N THR A 16 18.78 10.56 0.18
CA THR A 16 18.79 11.57 -0.87
C THR A 16 17.97 12.79 -0.46
N ASP A 17 18.14 13.91 -1.17
CA ASP A 17 17.34 15.12 -0.91
C ASP A 17 15.83 14.85 -1.04
N GLU A 18 15.42 14.02 -2.00
CA GLU A 18 14.04 13.60 -2.20
C GLU A 18 13.52 12.77 -1.01
N GLN A 19 14.30 11.81 -0.55
CA GLN A 19 13.96 10.95 0.60
C GLN A 19 13.83 11.79 1.89
N GLN A 20 14.73 12.76 2.10
CA GLN A 20 14.66 13.69 3.23
C GLN A 20 13.41 14.57 3.17
N MET A 21 13.08 15.11 1.99
CA MET A 21 11.88 15.91 1.80
C MET A 21 10.60 15.12 2.08
N ILE A 22 10.52 13.88 1.61
CA ILE A 22 9.40 12.97 1.91
C ILE A 22 9.33 12.69 3.42
N ARG A 23 10.46 12.41 4.06
CA ARG A 23 10.51 12.19 5.50
C ARG A 23 9.97 13.38 6.30
N GLU A 24 10.44 14.58 5.98
CA GLU A 24 10.00 15.81 6.67
C GLU A 24 8.50 16.04 6.47
N MET A 25 8.01 15.89 5.26
CA MET A 25 6.59 16.07 4.91
C MET A 25 5.69 15.07 5.65
N VAL A 26 6.06 13.78 5.65
CA VAL A 26 5.26 12.75 6.32
C VAL A 26 5.34 12.87 7.84
N ARG A 27 6.49 13.25 8.36
CA ARG A 27 6.67 13.53 9.80
C ARG A 27 5.76 14.65 10.27
N ASP A 28 5.72 15.76 9.54
CA ASP A 28 4.84 16.88 9.86
C ASP A 28 3.37 16.45 9.88
N PHE A 29 2.92 15.73 8.85
CA PHE A 29 1.58 15.15 8.82
C PHE A 29 1.33 14.24 10.02
N ALA A 30 2.22 13.28 10.29
CA ALA A 30 2.05 12.31 11.36
C ALA A 30 1.99 12.96 12.74
N GLU A 31 2.81 13.98 13.00
CA GLU A 31 2.88 14.66 14.28
C GLU A 31 1.74 15.68 14.50
N THR A 32 1.17 16.22 13.43
CA THR A 32 0.14 17.27 13.54
C THR A 32 -1.27 16.75 13.37
N VAL A 33 -1.50 15.82 12.46
CA VAL A 33 -2.84 15.36 12.07
C VAL A 33 -3.31 14.13 12.86
N LEU A 34 -2.42 13.15 13.09
CA LEU A 34 -2.83 11.87 13.66
C LEU A 34 -3.11 11.91 15.17
N PRO A 35 -2.30 12.57 16.04
CA PRO A 35 -2.41 12.44 17.50
C PRO A 35 -3.76 12.81 18.11
N PRO A 36 -4.47 13.86 17.62
CA PRO A 36 -5.72 14.29 18.26
C PRO A 36 -6.83 13.25 18.27
N THR A 37 -6.78 12.28 17.37
CA THR A 37 -7.89 11.31 17.16
C THR A 37 -7.54 9.88 17.55
N ILE A 38 -6.26 9.55 17.78
CA ILE A 38 -5.78 8.17 18.01
C ILE A 38 -6.53 7.49 19.15
N GLU A 39 -6.55 8.08 20.35
CA GLU A 39 -7.19 7.49 21.53
C GLU A 39 -8.69 7.25 21.30
N HIS A 40 -9.37 8.21 20.68
CA HIS A 40 -10.80 8.09 20.37
C HIS A 40 -11.07 7.00 19.35
N ARG A 41 -10.27 6.92 18.30
CA ARG A 41 -10.40 5.91 17.23
C ARG A 41 -10.12 4.50 17.77
N ASP A 42 -9.05 4.35 18.55
CA ASP A 42 -8.69 3.07 19.16
C ASP A 42 -9.79 2.56 20.12
N ALA A 43 -10.24 3.39 21.04
CA ALA A 43 -11.28 3.02 21.99
C ALA A 43 -12.63 2.65 21.35
N ASN A 44 -12.93 3.20 20.18
CA ASN A 44 -14.23 3.01 19.52
C ASN A 44 -14.11 2.16 18.22
N GLN A 45 -12.93 1.62 17.90
CA GLN A 45 -12.65 0.83 16.69
C GLN A 45 -13.04 1.58 15.40
N ILE A 46 -12.73 2.87 15.33
CA ILE A 46 -13.04 3.74 14.20
C ILE A 46 -11.83 3.80 13.24
N PRO A 47 -11.99 3.50 11.94
CA PRO A 47 -10.90 3.67 10.98
C PRO A 47 -10.56 5.15 10.75
N PRO A 48 -9.30 5.48 10.40
CA PRO A 48 -8.82 6.86 10.24
C PRO A 48 -9.26 7.50 8.90
N ALA A 49 -10.57 7.54 8.64
CA ALA A 49 -11.12 7.98 7.35
C ALA A 49 -10.94 9.49 7.07
N GLU A 50 -11.02 10.32 8.12
CA GLU A 50 -10.84 11.77 7.96
C GLU A 50 -9.35 12.14 7.83
N GLU A 51 -8.48 11.42 8.55
CA GLU A 51 -7.03 11.56 8.42
C GLU A 51 -6.57 11.08 7.04
N TRP A 52 -7.19 10.01 6.49
CA TRP A 52 -6.91 9.54 5.14
C TRP A 52 -7.24 10.59 4.08
N LYS A 53 -8.36 11.29 4.21
CA LYS A 53 -8.74 12.38 3.29
C LYS A 53 -7.71 13.51 3.28
N GLN A 54 -7.14 13.83 4.44
CA GLN A 54 -6.06 14.82 4.51
C GLN A 54 -4.76 14.28 3.92
N PHE A 55 -4.48 12.99 4.14
CA PHE A 55 -3.26 12.36 3.63
C PHE A 55 -3.21 12.30 2.10
N ILE A 56 -4.33 12.08 1.42
CA ILE A 56 -4.37 12.05 -0.05
C ILE A 56 -4.02 13.40 -0.68
N GLU A 57 -4.12 14.51 0.04
CA GLU A 57 -3.70 15.83 -0.46
C GLU A 57 -2.19 15.91 -0.69
N TYR A 58 -1.40 15.05 -0.04
CA TYR A 58 0.04 14.91 -0.24
C TYR A 58 0.40 14.04 -1.47
N GLY A 59 -0.58 13.34 -2.06
CA GLY A 59 -0.38 12.50 -3.24
C GLY A 59 0.37 11.19 -2.98
N LEU A 60 0.59 10.81 -1.73
CA LEU A 60 1.40 9.65 -1.36
C LEU A 60 0.66 8.31 -1.47
N GLN A 61 -0.65 8.31 -1.61
CA GLN A 61 -1.43 7.07 -1.81
C GLN A 61 -1.16 6.41 -3.17
N GLY A 62 -0.68 7.16 -4.15
CA GLY A 62 -0.41 6.70 -5.51
C GLY A 62 1.03 6.24 -5.78
N ILE A 63 1.90 6.18 -4.77
CA ILE A 63 3.36 5.95 -4.96
C ILE A 63 3.75 4.58 -5.51
N ALA A 64 2.88 3.59 -5.50
CA ALA A 64 3.10 2.28 -6.11
C ALA A 64 2.37 2.10 -7.45
N ILE A 65 1.71 3.14 -7.93
CA ILE A 65 0.90 3.12 -9.14
C ILE A 65 1.66 3.84 -10.26
N PRO A 66 1.77 3.25 -11.46
CA PRO A 66 2.40 3.91 -12.59
C PRO A 66 1.71 5.22 -12.98
N GLU A 67 2.48 6.18 -13.51
CA GLU A 67 1.98 7.50 -13.91
C GLU A 67 0.84 7.42 -14.94
N GLU A 68 0.86 6.45 -15.84
CA GLU A 68 -0.17 6.22 -16.85
C GLU A 68 -1.56 5.91 -16.26
N TYR A 69 -1.61 5.49 -14.98
CA TYR A 69 -2.84 5.25 -14.22
C TYR A 69 -3.09 6.33 -13.14
N GLY A 70 -2.37 7.46 -13.23
CA GLY A 70 -2.55 8.59 -12.32
C GLY A 70 -1.78 8.50 -11.01
N GLY A 71 -0.83 7.57 -10.89
CA GLY A 71 0.08 7.48 -9.75
C GLY A 71 1.29 8.40 -9.86
N ASN A 72 2.12 8.40 -8.84
CA ASN A 72 3.41 9.09 -8.79
C ASN A 72 4.46 8.21 -8.13
N PRO A 73 4.96 7.19 -8.87
CA PRO A 73 5.83 6.16 -8.30
C PRO A 73 7.12 6.77 -7.72
N VAL A 74 7.46 6.31 -6.53
CA VAL A 74 8.73 6.60 -5.85
C VAL A 74 9.51 5.30 -5.63
N ASP A 75 10.75 5.40 -5.16
CA ASP A 75 11.53 4.22 -4.84
C ASP A 75 11.03 3.50 -3.56
N ASP A 76 11.42 2.22 -3.39
CA ASP A 76 11.00 1.41 -2.24
C ASP A 76 11.57 1.93 -0.90
N ILE A 77 12.63 2.75 -0.92
CA ILE A 77 13.19 3.40 0.27
C ILE A 77 12.24 4.52 0.72
N CYS A 78 11.75 5.33 -0.22
CA CYS A 78 10.74 6.35 0.07
C CYS A 78 9.47 5.73 0.69
N GLU A 79 8.97 4.61 0.14
CA GLU A 79 7.84 3.88 0.74
C GLU A 79 8.14 3.46 2.18
N SER A 80 9.34 2.93 2.43
CA SER A 80 9.78 2.51 3.77
C SER A 80 9.85 3.69 4.74
N ILE A 81 10.36 4.84 4.29
CA ILE A 81 10.42 6.09 5.07
C ILE A 81 9.02 6.56 5.48
N ILE A 82 8.07 6.53 4.54
CA ILE A 82 6.69 6.91 4.80
C ILE A 82 6.08 6.02 5.88
N ILE A 83 6.24 4.71 5.74
CA ILE A 83 5.71 3.74 6.72
C ILE A 83 6.36 3.95 8.10
N GLU A 84 7.67 4.18 8.15
CA GLU A 84 8.41 4.44 9.39
C GLU A 84 7.87 5.67 10.13
N GLU A 85 7.72 6.80 9.45
CA GLU A 85 7.26 8.05 10.05
C GLU A 85 5.78 7.96 10.51
N LEU A 86 4.93 7.31 9.72
CA LEU A 86 3.54 7.07 10.10
C LEU A 86 3.44 6.14 11.31
N ALA A 87 4.18 5.02 11.30
CA ALA A 87 4.15 4.01 12.35
C ALA A 87 4.70 4.50 13.68
N ARG A 88 5.60 5.47 13.67
CA ARG A 88 6.15 6.11 14.87
C ARG A 88 5.06 6.80 15.69
N ILE A 89 4.00 7.28 15.05
CA ILE A 89 2.90 8.02 15.67
C ILE A 89 1.63 7.17 15.74
N ASP A 90 1.21 6.58 14.62
CA ASP A 90 -0.03 5.80 14.53
C ASP A 90 0.22 4.51 13.70
N PRO A 91 0.56 3.40 14.36
CA PRO A 91 0.77 2.13 13.67
C PRO A 91 -0.46 1.64 12.89
N SER A 92 -1.68 1.98 13.31
CA SER A 92 -2.90 1.55 12.60
C SER A 92 -3.07 2.29 11.28
N PHE A 93 -2.74 3.58 11.24
CA PHE A 93 -2.69 4.36 10.01
C PHE A 93 -1.59 3.85 9.07
N ALA A 94 -0.40 3.56 9.61
CA ALA A 94 0.70 3.00 8.83
C ALA A 94 0.35 1.65 8.19
N VAL A 95 -0.35 0.76 8.91
CA VAL A 95 -0.82 -0.52 8.37
C VAL A 95 -1.83 -0.30 7.25
N MET A 96 -2.79 0.63 7.41
CA MET A 96 -3.75 0.96 6.36
C MET A 96 -3.04 1.45 5.09
N PHE A 97 -2.08 2.35 5.23
CA PHE A 97 -1.25 2.83 4.12
C PHE A 97 -0.46 1.69 3.46
N CYS A 98 0.24 0.87 4.25
CA CYS A 98 1.03 -0.25 3.77
C CYS A 98 0.17 -1.27 2.98
N VAL A 99 -1.04 -1.57 3.46
CA VAL A 99 -1.98 -2.48 2.76
C VAL A 99 -2.47 -1.86 1.47
N HIS A 100 -2.83 -0.58 1.48
CA HIS A 100 -3.29 0.13 0.29
C HIS A 100 -2.22 0.16 -0.80
N VAL A 101 -1.00 0.60 -0.46
CA VAL A 101 0.11 0.77 -1.41
C VAL A 101 0.77 -0.58 -1.72
N GLY A 102 1.30 -1.24 -0.70
CA GLY A 102 2.19 -2.40 -0.84
C GLY A 102 1.45 -3.69 -1.25
N LEU A 103 0.25 -3.90 -0.74
CA LEU A 103 -0.49 -5.13 -1.02
C LEU A 103 -1.53 -4.96 -2.13
N CYS A 104 -2.47 -4.02 -2.00
CA CYS A 104 -3.55 -3.87 -2.97
C CYS A 104 -3.03 -3.28 -4.29
N SER A 105 -2.49 -2.06 -4.26
CA SER A 105 -2.08 -1.33 -5.48
C SER A 105 -0.96 -2.05 -6.23
N LYS A 106 0.11 -2.48 -5.53
CA LYS A 106 1.21 -3.25 -6.16
C LYS A 106 0.72 -4.57 -6.77
N THR A 107 -0.18 -5.30 -6.12
CA THR A 107 -0.71 -6.55 -6.66
C THR A 107 -1.45 -6.32 -7.98
N ILE A 108 -2.31 -5.29 -8.05
CA ILE A 108 -3.03 -4.97 -9.28
C ILE A 108 -2.07 -4.46 -10.35
N ALA A 109 -1.11 -3.59 -10.00
CA ALA A 109 -0.14 -3.05 -10.94
C ALA A 109 0.76 -4.14 -11.56
N LEU A 110 1.17 -5.13 -10.77
CA LEU A 110 2.07 -6.19 -11.23
C LEU A 110 1.35 -7.36 -11.92
N HIS A 111 0.16 -7.72 -11.46
CA HIS A 111 -0.50 -8.96 -11.86
C HIS A 111 -1.86 -8.77 -12.54
N GLY A 112 -2.46 -7.58 -12.46
CA GLY A 112 -3.70 -7.26 -13.15
C GLY A 112 -3.52 -7.28 -14.67
N ASN A 113 -4.56 -7.70 -15.40
CA ASN A 113 -4.63 -7.45 -16.84
C ASN A 113 -4.91 -5.97 -17.11
N GLU A 114 -4.82 -5.53 -18.37
CA GLU A 114 -4.97 -4.11 -18.73
C GLU A 114 -6.34 -3.53 -18.32
N GLU A 115 -7.40 -4.29 -18.52
CA GLU A 115 -8.75 -3.89 -18.12
C GLU A 115 -8.86 -3.67 -16.61
N GLN A 116 -8.28 -4.57 -15.80
CA GLN A 116 -8.24 -4.45 -14.35
C GLN A 116 -7.43 -3.25 -13.90
N LYS A 117 -6.25 -3.01 -14.52
CA LYS A 117 -5.41 -1.85 -14.21
C LYS A 117 -6.15 -0.55 -14.50
N GLN A 118 -6.76 -0.42 -15.67
CA GLN A 118 -7.53 0.76 -16.07
C GLN A 118 -8.74 1.02 -15.18
N ASN A 119 -9.38 -0.03 -14.68
CA ASN A 119 -10.57 0.10 -13.84
C ASN A 119 -10.24 0.45 -12.38
N TYR A 120 -9.15 -0.09 -11.82
CA TYR A 120 -8.89 0.00 -10.38
C TYR A 120 -7.79 0.99 -10.01
N LEU A 121 -6.67 1.02 -10.74
CA LEU A 121 -5.52 1.83 -10.35
C LEU A 121 -5.81 3.34 -10.30
N PRO A 122 -6.56 3.95 -11.25
CA PRO A 122 -6.90 5.36 -11.16
C PRO A 122 -7.73 5.72 -9.93
N ARG A 123 -8.62 4.82 -9.50
CA ARG A 123 -9.44 5.02 -8.30
C ARG A 123 -8.61 4.95 -7.03
N LEU A 124 -7.68 4.00 -6.96
CA LEU A 124 -6.72 3.88 -5.86
C LEU A 124 -5.78 5.09 -5.80
N ALA A 125 -5.27 5.54 -6.94
CA ALA A 125 -4.46 6.75 -7.04
C ALA A 125 -5.23 8.01 -6.61
N ALA A 126 -6.55 8.06 -6.86
CA ALA A 126 -7.42 9.14 -6.41
C ALA A 126 -7.80 9.07 -4.92
N GLY A 127 -7.37 8.02 -4.18
CA GLY A 127 -7.54 7.91 -2.74
C GLY A 127 -8.65 6.95 -2.27
N GLU A 128 -9.27 6.16 -3.16
CA GLU A 128 -10.09 5.04 -2.70
C GLU A 128 -9.21 4.05 -1.95
N VAL A 129 -9.67 3.59 -0.78
CA VAL A 129 -8.86 2.71 0.07
C VAL A 129 -8.85 1.29 -0.50
N GLY A 130 -7.65 0.80 -0.81
CA GLY A 130 -7.43 -0.59 -1.19
C GLY A 130 -7.31 -1.49 0.04
N ALA A 131 -7.89 -2.68 -0.03
CA ALA A 131 -7.81 -3.70 1.01
C ALA A 131 -7.26 -5.02 0.45
N TYR A 132 -6.75 -5.86 1.34
CA TYR A 132 -6.17 -7.14 0.98
C TYR A 132 -6.61 -8.24 1.96
N SER A 133 -7.12 -9.34 1.45
CA SER A 133 -7.62 -10.46 2.26
C SER A 133 -6.97 -11.75 1.78
N LEU A 134 -5.97 -12.23 2.52
CA LEU A 134 -5.16 -13.39 2.14
C LEU A 134 -5.40 -14.60 3.04
N SER A 135 -5.22 -14.43 4.36
CA SER A 135 -5.19 -15.53 5.32
C SER A 135 -6.50 -16.29 5.42
N GLU A 136 -6.40 -17.60 5.59
CA GLU A 136 -7.50 -18.52 5.87
C GLU A 136 -7.19 -19.30 7.14
N ALA A 137 -8.18 -19.90 7.80
CA ALA A 137 -7.98 -20.68 9.02
C ALA A 137 -6.93 -21.80 8.85
N GLY A 138 -6.84 -22.38 7.66
CA GLY A 138 -5.87 -23.45 7.31
C GLY A 138 -4.65 -22.97 6.52
N ALA A 139 -4.55 -21.67 6.19
CA ALA A 139 -3.50 -21.12 5.32
C ALA A 139 -3.02 -19.75 5.84
N GLY A 140 -2.11 -19.77 6.81
CA GLY A 140 -1.41 -18.60 7.32
C GLY A 140 -0.07 -18.43 6.62
N THR A 141 1.01 -18.94 7.22
CA THR A 141 2.36 -18.87 6.63
C THR A 141 2.44 -19.61 5.29
N ASP A 142 1.77 -20.75 5.16
CA ASP A 142 1.64 -21.45 3.87
C ASP A 142 0.46 -20.89 3.07
N ALA A 143 0.68 -19.76 2.40
CA ALA A 143 -0.31 -19.13 1.53
C ALA A 143 -0.67 -19.99 0.30
N ALA A 144 0.14 -20.99 -0.05
CA ALA A 144 -0.17 -21.92 -1.15
C ALA A 144 -1.24 -22.97 -0.75
N ALA A 145 -1.49 -23.15 0.55
CA ALA A 145 -2.51 -24.05 1.07
C ALA A 145 -3.94 -23.46 1.09
N MET A 146 -4.15 -22.28 0.52
CA MET A 146 -5.48 -21.65 0.45
C MET A 146 -6.49 -22.53 -0.28
N VAL A 147 -7.70 -22.61 0.29
CA VAL A 147 -8.82 -23.40 -0.26
C VAL A 147 -9.96 -22.56 -0.83
N CYS A 148 -9.95 -21.25 -0.58
CA CYS A 148 -10.91 -20.31 -1.16
C CYS A 148 -10.83 -20.36 -2.69
N LYS A 149 -11.98 -20.45 -3.35
CA LYS A 149 -12.09 -20.64 -4.81
C LYS A 149 -12.88 -19.54 -5.46
N ALA A 150 -12.43 -19.14 -6.64
CA ALA A 150 -13.16 -18.34 -7.59
C ALA A 150 -13.56 -19.21 -8.78
N LYS A 151 -14.85 -19.44 -9.00
CA LYS A 151 -15.36 -20.19 -10.15
C LYS A 151 -16.05 -19.23 -11.11
N LEU A 152 -15.72 -19.29 -12.39
CA LEU A 152 -16.45 -18.52 -13.41
C LEU A 152 -17.91 -18.98 -13.47
N SER A 153 -18.84 -18.03 -13.55
CA SER A 153 -20.27 -18.30 -13.74
C SER A 153 -20.53 -19.05 -15.07
N ASP A 154 -21.64 -19.75 -15.16
CA ASP A 154 -21.94 -20.55 -16.34
C ASP A 154 -22.12 -19.70 -17.61
N ASP A 155 -22.53 -18.43 -17.47
CA ASP A 155 -22.64 -17.45 -18.55
C ASP A 155 -21.34 -16.68 -18.84
N GLY A 156 -20.28 -16.91 -18.04
CA GLY A 156 -18.98 -16.27 -18.19
C GLY A 156 -18.92 -14.78 -17.79
N SER A 157 -19.97 -14.24 -17.18
CA SER A 157 -20.07 -12.81 -16.89
C SER A 157 -19.40 -12.36 -15.58
N HIS A 158 -19.21 -13.27 -14.63
CA HIS A 158 -18.66 -12.96 -13.31
C HIS A 158 -18.02 -14.18 -12.64
N TYR A 159 -17.27 -13.94 -11.55
CA TYR A 159 -16.74 -14.99 -10.69
C TYR A 159 -17.58 -15.15 -9.43
N ILE A 160 -17.88 -16.39 -9.09
CA ILE A 160 -18.51 -16.78 -7.84
C ILE A 160 -17.40 -17.14 -6.85
N LEU A 161 -17.25 -16.37 -5.77
CA LEU A 161 -16.27 -16.59 -4.72
C LEU A 161 -16.88 -17.47 -3.63
N ASN A 162 -16.18 -18.55 -3.25
CA ASN A 162 -16.53 -19.44 -2.15
C ASN A 162 -15.33 -19.67 -1.26
N GLY A 163 -15.46 -19.29 0.01
CA GLY A 163 -14.44 -19.44 1.03
C GLY A 163 -14.62 -18.43 2.13
N GLU A 164 -13.74 -18.52 3.12
CA GLU A 164 -13.68 -17.61 4.28
C GLU A 164 -12.25 -17.10 4.40
N LYS A 165 -12.12 -15.79 4.63
CA LYS A 165 -10.86 -15.10 4.92
C LYS A 165 -10.89 -14.58 6.35
N MET A 166 -9.72 -14.54 6.98
CA MET A 166 -9.57 -14.05 8.35
C MET A 166 -9.29 -12.56 8.38
#